data_38fc44058d07e5a57b0f9760e87d8674
#
_entry.id   38fc44058d07e5a57b0f9760e87d8674
#
_cell.length_a   1.000
_cell.length_b   1.000
_cell.length_c   1.000
_cell.angle_alpha   90.00
_cell.angle_beta   90.00
_cell.angle_gamma   90.00
#
_symmetry.space_group_name_H-M   'P 1'
#
loop_
_entity.id
_entity.type
_entity.pdbx_description
1 polymer ?
#
loop_
_entity_poly.entity_id
_entity_poly.type
_entity_poly.pdbx_seq_one_letter_code
_entity_poly.pdbx_strand_id
1 'polypeptide(L)'
;MSIKRSIVIGQPKETQGAAEEEKKTSKKTVASVKKGSLERTAPVGIVHDKTVLKSVTPPAQRKPRVYKPDGKTLVIVESPAKSKTIEKFLGPDFVVKASMGHLRDLPKSSMGINIEKGFVPDYKNLSTRKKTIDELLAYADQSSRILLATDPDREGEAISWHLAYILNVDDASKCRITFNEITKTAVTDALDHPRTIDMNMVDAQQARRMLDRIV
;
A
#
# COMPACT_ATOMS: atom_id res chain seq x y z
N MET A 1 60.36 17.11 -4.60
CA MET A 1 60.32 18.44 -3.92
C MET A 1 58.90 18.64 -3.36
N SER A 2 58.86 18.71 -2.05
CA SER A 2 57.68 18.94 -1.22
C SER A 2 57.09 20.34 -1.42
N ILE A 3 55.76 20.46 -1.22
CA ILE A 3 55.27 21.50 -0.32
C ILE A 3 53.87 21.04 0.19
N LYS A 4 53.83 20.70 1.48
CA LYS A 4 52.64 20.63 2.35
C LYS A 4 52.19 22.05 2.69
N ARG A 5 50.89 22.30 2.70
CA ARG A 5 50.30 23.38 3.48
C ARG A 5 49.06 22.89 4.22
N SER A 6 49.27 22.71 5.51
CA SER A 6 48.24 22.62 6.55
C SER A 6 47.69 24.01 6.83
N ILE A 7 46.39 24.16 7.01
CA ILE A 7 45.80 25.31 7.70
C ILE A 7 44.88 24.79 8.81
N VAL A 8 45.10 25.39 9.96
CA VAL A 8 44.64 25.03 11.29
C VAL A 8 43.45 25.91 11.68
N ILE A 9 42.43 25.30 12.23
CA ILE A 9 41.54 25.64 13.38
C ILE A 9 41.04 27.08 13.54
N GLY A 10 39.76 27.20 13.78
CA GLY A 10 39.09 28.27 14.50
C GLY A 10 37.77 27.84 15.06
N GLN A 11 37.73 27.52 16.37
CA GLN A 11 36.50 27.51 17.17
C GLN A 11 36.29 28.93 17.74
N PRO A 12 35.05 29.35 17.99
CA PRO A 12 34.79 30.34 19.03
C PRO A 12 33.80 29.83 20.09
N LYS A 13 34.26 29.85 21.28
CA LYS A 13 33.86 30.36 22.59
C LYS A 13 32.36 30.56 22.89
N GLU A 14 32.03 29.91 24.00
CA GLU A 14 30.92 30.19 24.92
C GLU A 14 30.97 31.60 25.49
N THR A 15 29.79 32.18 25.73
CA THR A 15 29.60 33.21 26.76
C THR A 15 28.33 32.89 27.55
N GLN A 16 28.56 32.66 28.85
CA GLN A 16 27.60 32.65 29.94
C GLN A 16 27.32 34.07 30.44
N GLY A 17 26.21 34.27 31.11
CA GLY A 17 25.87 35.40 31.96
C GLY A 17 24.38 35.51 32.14
N ALA A 18 23.80 34.98 33.17
CA ALA A 18 23.56 35.40 34.57
C ALA A 18 22.46 36.49 34.66
N ALA A 19 21.37 36.05 35.23
CA ALA A 19 20.84 36.28 36.57
C ALA A 19 20.00 37.56 36.78
N GLU A 20 18.94 37.36 37.44
CA GLU A 20 18.31 37.85 38.66
C GLU A 20 17.19 38.91 38.52
N GLU A 21 16.10 38.52 39.07
CA GLU A 21 15.27 39.00 40.19
C GLU A 21 14.42 40.28 39.93
N GLU A 22 13.10 40.25 40.19
CA GLU A 22 12.48 40.72 41.43
C GLU A 22 10.96 40.52 41.45
N LYS A 23 10.54 40.18 42.65
CA LYS A 23 9.21 40.08 43.24
C LYS A 23 8.46 41.43 43.30
N LYS A 24 7.14 41.42 43.28
CA LYS A 24 6.20 41.77 44.40
C LYS A 24 4.77 42.06 43.94
N THR A 25 3.88 41.29 44.49
CA THR A 25 2.62 41.60 45.20
C THR A 25 1.63 42.67 44.71
N SER A 26 0.38 42.26 44.54
CA SER A 26 -0.74 42.74 45.37
C SER A 26 -2.03 41.96 45.18
N LYS A 27 -2.65 41.72 46.34
CA LYS A 27 -3.99 41.13 46.56
C LYS A 27 -5.09 42.18 46.26
N LYS A 28 -6.26 41.73 45.78
CA LYS A 28 -7.63 42.01 46.24
C LYS A 28 -8.64 41.44 45.26
N THR A 29 -9.44 40.58 45.66
CA THR A 29 -10.77 40.54 46.31
C THR A 29 -11.88 40.09 45.34
N VAL A 30 -12.34 38.90 45.56
CA VAL A 30 -13.68 38.29 45.59
C VAL A 30 -14.80 38.88 44.71
N ALA A 31 -15.29 38.12 43.78
CA ALA A 31 -16.73 38.01 43.53
C ALA A 31 -17.05 36.58 43.02
N SER A 32 -17.90 35.92 43.76
CA SER A 32 -18.49 34.61 43.54
C SER A 32 -19.39 34.62 42.31
N VAL A 33 -19.07 33.78 41.29
CA VAL A 33 -20.03 33.38 40.26
C VAL A 33 -20.07 31.86 40.20
N LYS A 34 -21.30 31.36 40.31
CA LYS A 34 -21.68 29.94 40.39
C LYS A 34 -21.05 29.10 39.31
N LYS A 35 -20.44 27.96 39.71
CA LYS A 35 -20.03 26.85 38.86
C LYS A 35 -21.24 26.28 38.12
N GLY A 36 -21.34 26.56 36.83
CA GLY A 36 -22.00 25.66 35.89
C GLY A 36 -20.99 24.62 35.47
N SER A 37 -21.23 23.38 35.82
CA SER A 37 -20.41 22.23 35.38
C SER A 37 -20.60 22.02 33.88
N LEU A 38 -19.67 22.53 33.07
CA LEU A 38 -19.48 22.01 31.74
C LEU A 38 -18.73 20.66 31.89
N GLU A 39 -19.46 19.58 31.77
CA GLU A 39 -18.88 18.28 31.51
C GLU A 39 -18.03 18.38 30.24
N ARG A 40 -16.73 18.32 30.42
CA ARG A 40 -15.80 18.05 29.33
C ARG A 40 -16.07 16.61 28.89
N THR A 41 -16.83 16.46 27.82
CA THR A 41 -16.86 15.20 27.10
C THR A 41 -15.41 14.88 26.70
N ALA A 42 -14.90 13.81 27.26
CA ALA A 42 -13.60 13.25 26.88
C ALA A 42 -13.57 13.06 25.34
N PRO A 43 -12.43 13.27 24.69
CA PRO A 43 -12.31 12.95 23.27
C PRO A 43 -12.68 11.47 23.10
N VAL A 44 -13.65 11.21 22.24
CA VAL A 44 -14.00 9.85 21.81
C VAL A 44 -12.70 9.26 21.28
N GLY A 45 -12.06 8.40 22.08
CA GLY A 45 -10.92 7.64 21.65
C GLY A 45 -11.36 6.82 20.44
N ILE A 46 -10.75 7.08 19.30
CA ILE A 46 -10.88 6.22 18.13
C ILE A 46 -10.28 4.89 18.57
N VAL A 47 -11.14 3.99 19.03
CA VAL A 47 -10.76 2.61 19.27
C VAL A 47 -10.47 2.02 17.90
N HIS A 48 -9.20 1.89 17.57
CA HIS A 48 -8.77 1.09 16.45
C HIS A 48 -9.08 -0.38 16.77
N ASP A 49 -10.36 -0.72 16.68
CA ASP A 49 -10.76 -2.12 16.70
C ASP A 49 -10.31 -2.75 15.38
N LYS A 50 -9.15 -3.37 15.44
CA LYS A 50 -8.58 -4.17 14.35
C LYS A 50 -9.50 -5.31 13.90
N THR A 51 -10.60 -5.52 14.59
CA THR A 51 -11.58 -6.58 14.33
C THR A 51 -12.55 -6.18 13.21
N VAL A 52 -12.80 -4.87 12.99
CA VAL A 52 -13.79 -4.40 12.00
C VAL A 52 -13.29 -4.58 10.56
N LEU A 53 -11.98 -4.46 10.31
CA LEU A 53 -11.42 -4.62 8.96
C LEU A 53 -11.18 -6.07 8.55
N LYS A 54 -11.32 -7.03 9.45
CA LYS A 54 -11.15 -8.48 9.15
C LYS A 54 -12.31 -9.12 8.41
N SER A 55 -13.36 -8.41 8.08
CA SER A 55 -14.56 -8.96 7.44
C SER A 55 -14.61 -8.83 5.91
N VAL A 56 -13.57 -8.30 5.27
CA VAL A 56 -13.35 -8.59 3.86
C VAL A 56 -12.98 -10.06 3.82
N THR A 57 -13.95 -10.91 3.46
CA THR A 57 -13.80 -12.36 3.45
C THR A 57 -12.43 -12.71 2.88
N PRO A 58 -11.49 -13.21 3.71
CA PRO A 58 -10.22 -13.69 3.18
C PRO A 58 -10.53 -14.76 2.13
N PRO A 59 -9.64 -15.03 1.20
CA PRO A 59 -9.77 -16.14 0.26
C PRO A 59 -9.69 -17.51 0.97
N ALA A 60 -10.22 -17.61 2.20
CA ALA A 60 -10.10 -18.70 3.16
C ALA A 60 -10.67 -20.06 2.69
N GLN A 61 -11.11 -20.18 1.45
CA GLN A 61 -11.61 -21.46 0.92
C GLN A 61 -11.07 -21.78 -0.49
N ARG A 62 -10.10 -21.04 -0.97
CA ARG A 62 -9.49 -21.40 -2.25
C ARG A 62 -8.31 -22.32 -2.01
N LYS A 63 -8.26 -23.43 -2.75
CA LYS A 63 -7.08 -24.31 -2.73
C LYS A 63 -5.87 -23.48 -3.17
N PRO A 64 -4.75 -23.51 -2.45
CA PRO A 64 -3.53 -22.81 -2.87
C PRO A 64 -3.18 -23.19 -4.31
N ARG A 65 -2.68 -22.23 -5.07
CA ARG A 65 -2.24 -22.49 -6.44
C ARG A 65 -1.08 -23.48 -6.44
N VAL A 66 -1.20 -24.49 -7.29
CA VAL A 66 -0.10 -25.40 -7.57
C VAL A 66 0.68 -24.85 -8.75
N TYR A 67 1.95 -24.56 -8.55
CA TYR A 67 2.85 -24.05 -9.56
C TYR A 67 3.51 -25.20 -10.34
N LYS A 68 3.80 -24.96 -11.62
CA LYS A 68 4.55 -25.93 -12.44
C LYS A 68 6.06 -25.71 -12.23
N PRO A 69 6.83 -26.73 -11.78
CA PRO A 69 8.25 -26.57 -11.50
C PRO A 69 9.07 -26.09 -12.74
N ASP A 70 8.72 -26.58 -13.91
CA ASP A 70 9.40 -26.25 -15.19
C ASP A 70 8.76 -25.05 -15.91
N GLY A 71 7.84 -24.36 -15.27
CA GLY A 71 7.16 -23.20 -15.83
C GLY A 71 8.03 -21.95 -15.77
N LYS A 72 7.69 -20.95 -16.60
CA LYS A 72 8.33 -19.63 -16.56
C LYS A 72 7.77 -18.81 -15.39
N THR A 73 8.52 -17.79 -14.96
CA THR A 73 8.01 -16.80 -14.02
C THR A 73 7.08 -15.83 -14.76
N LEU A 74 5.83 -15.74 -14.31
CA LEU A 74 4.85 -14.76 -14.80
C LEU A 74 5.01 -13.46 -14.05
N VAL A 75 5.30 -12.37 -14.75
CA VAL A 75 5.35 -11.00 -14.22
C VAL A 75 4.12 -10.25 -14.73
N ILE A 76 3.31 -9.70 -13.84
CA ILE A 76 2.11 -8.96 -14.22
C ILE A 76 2.29 -7.49 -13.87
N VAL A 77 2.17 -6.64 -14.88
CA VAL A 77 2.19 -5.18 -14.78
C VAL A 77 0.80 -4.60 -15.08
N GLU A 78 0.58 -3.32 -14.88
CA GLU A 78 -0.74 -2.73 -15.12
C GLU A 78 -0.99 -2.30 -16.56
N SER A 79 0.06 -1.93 -17.31
CA SER A 79 -0.11 -1.40 -18.67
C SER A 79 0.69 -2.17 -19.74
N PRO A 80 0.17 -2.24 -20.98
CA PRO A 80 0.87 -2.90 -22.08
C PRO A 80 2.21 -2.26 -22.45
N ALA A 81 2.33 -0.93 -22.27
CA ALA A 81 3.57 -0.21 -22.53
C ALA A 81 4.69 -0.68 -21.58
N LYS A 82 4.39 -0.80 -20.27
CA LYS A 82 5.30 -1.33 -19.27
C LYS A 82 5.67 -2.79 -19.57
N SER A 83 4.67 -3.62 -19.93
CA SER A 83 4.89 -5.02 -20.28
C SER A 83 5.92 -5.19 -21.39
N LYS A 84 5.76 -4.47 -22.51
CA LYS A 84 6.69 -4.53 -23.66
C LYS A 84 8.11 -4.08 -23.31
N THR A 85 8.25 -3.10 -22.42
CA THR A 85 9.56 -2.58 -22.01
C THR A 85 10.26 -3.55 -21.07
N ILE A 86 9.55 -4.05 -20.07
CA ILE A 86 10.10 -4.98 -19.09
C ILE A 86 10.44 -6.32 -19.73
N GLU A 87 9.63 -6.83 -20.65
CA GLU A 87 9.90 -8.06 -21.39
C GLU A 87 11.25 -8.03 -22.11
N LYS A 88 11.68 -6.87 -22.62
CA LYS A 88 13.00 -6.68 -23.25
C LYS A 88 14.16 -6.75 -22.25
N PHE A 89 13.92 -6.48 -20.98
CA PHE A 89 14.94 -6.52 -19.93
C PHE A 89 15.10 -7.92 -19.33
N LEU A 90 14.00 -8.67 -19.32
CA LEU A 90 13.95 -10.02 -18.77
C LEU A 90 14.29 -11.06 -19.85
N GLY A 91 14.90 -12.15 -19.41
CA GLY A 91 15.28 -13.25 -20.32
C GLY A 91 14.10 -14.19 -20.64
N PRO A 92 14.41 -15.30 -21.34
CA PRO A 92 13.41 -16.26 -21.82
C PRO A 92 12.65 -17.01 -20.71
N ASP A 93 13.15 -16.96 -19.47
CA ASP A 93 12.53 -17.62 -18.31
C ASP A 93 11.35 -16.82 -17.72
N PHE A 94 11.08 -15.66 -18.29
CA PHE A 94 10.01 -14.78 -17.88
C PHE A 94 8.94 -14.63 -18.96
N VAL A 95 7.70 -14.45 -18.52
CA VAL A 95 6.57 -14.02 -19.36
C VAL A 95 5.99 -12.76 -18.70
N VAL A 96 5.91 -11.66 -19.45
CA VAL A 96 5.38 -10.40 -18.93
C VAL A 96 4.01 -10.14 -19.55
N LYS A 97 3.01 -9.92 -18.69
CA LYS A 97 1.63 -9.65 -19.11
C LYS A 97 1.10 -8.39 -18.46
N ALA A 98 0.12 -7.76 -19.10
CA ALA A 98 -0.54 -6.56 -18.58
C ALA A 98 -1.95 -6.88 -18.08
N SER A 99 -2.31 -6.36 -16.89
CA SER A 99 -3.67 -6.45 -16.35
C SER A 99 -4.64 -5.47 -17.01
N MET A 100 -4.14 -4.48 -17.70
CA MET A 100 -4.95 -3.38 -18.28
C MET A 100 -5.68 -2.56 -17.20
N GLY A 101 -5.06 -2.33 -16.06
CA GLY A 101 -5.64 -1.66 -14.91
C GLY A 101 -6.47 -2.60 -14.02
N HIS A 102 -7.54 -2.09 -13.42
CA HIS A 102 -8.40 -2.87 -12.54
C HIS A 102 -9.15 -4.00 -13.26
N LEU A 103 -9.17 -5.15 -12.64
CA LEU A 103 -9.92 -6.35 -13.08
C LEU A 103 -11.17 -6.61 -12.22
N ARG A 104 -11.22 -6.04 -11.00
CA ARG A 104 -12.35 -6.11 -10.07
C ARG A 104 -12.72 -4.72 -9.61
N ASP A 105 -14.00 -4.51 -9.38
CA ASP A 105 -14.54 -3.26 -8.83
C ASP A 105 -15.87 -3.50 -8.12
N LEU A 106 -16.37 -2.49 -7.41
CA LEU A 106 -17.73 -2.48 -6.88
C LEU A 106 -18.75 -2.53 -8.04
N PRO A 107 -19.87 -3.24 -7.87
CA PRO A 107 -20.90 -3.34 -8.91
C PRO A 107 -21.47 -1.95 -9.27
N LYS A 108 -21.70 -1.71 -10.57
CA LYS A 108 -22.22 -0.42 -11.04
C LYS A 108 -23.70 -0.23 -10.72
N SER A 109 -24.47 -1.34 -10.65
CA SER A 109 -25.92 -1.34 -10.49
C SER A 109 -26.41 -1.28 -9.04
N SER A 110 -25.50 -1.36 -8.08
CA SER A 110 -25.82 -1.32 -6.65
C SER A 110 -24.71 -0.59 -5.89
N MET A 111 -24.94 -0.24 -4.63
CA MET A 111 -23.92 0.35 -3.78
C MET A 111 -22.69 -0.57 -3.65
N GLY A 112 -22.89 -1.88 -3.55
CA GLY A 112 -21.83 -2.87 -3.45
C GLY A 112 -21.06 -2.79 -2.13
N ILE A 113 -21.62 -2.17 -1.11
CA ILE A 113 -21.05 -2.01 0.22
C ILE A 113 -22.08 -2.43 1.25
N ASN A 114 -21.73 -3.37 2.11
CA ASN A 114 -22.61 -3.80 3.19
C ASN A 114 -22.33 -2.96 4.44
N ILE A 115 -23.17 -1.94 4.68
CA ILE A 115 -23.03 -1.00 5.81
C ILE A 115 -23.25 -1.72 7.14
N GLU A 116 -24.24 -2.62 7.22
CA GLU A 116 -24.59 -3.34 8.45
C GLU A 116 -23.49 -4.30 8.91
N LYS A 117 -22.68 -4.79 7.97
CA LYS A 117 -21.52 -5.66 8.27
C LYS A 117 -20.20 -4.87 8.37
N GLY A 118 -20.25 -3.59 8.71
CA GLY A 118 -19.06 -2.78 8.90
C GLY A 118 -18.41 -2.34 7.57
N PHE A 119 -19.20 -1.94 6.60
CA PHE A 119 -18.76 -1.42 5.29
C PHE A 119 -17.99 -2.45 4.44
N VAL A 120 -18.37 -3.71 4.50
CA VAL A 120 -17.72 -4.75 3.68
C VAL A 120 -18.03 -4.55 2.20
N PRO A 121 -17.00 -4.36 1.34
CA PRO A 121 -17.20 -4.21 -0.10
C PRO A 121 -17.46 -5.54 -0.80
N ASP A 122 -18.44 -5.57 -1.72
CA ASP A 122 -18.75 -6.71 -2.60
C ASP A 122 -18.08 -6.54 -3.96
N TYR A 123 -16.77 -6.80 -4.04
CA TYR A 123 -16.02 -6.70 -5.29
C TYR A 123 -16.38 -7.80 -6.27
N LYS A 124 -16.62 -7.41 -7.53
CA LYS A 124 -16.91 -8.35 -8.63
C LYS A 124 -15.90 -8.20 -9.76
N ASN A 125 -15.62 -9.28 -10.45
CA ASN A 125 -14.83 -9.24 -11.66
C ASN A 125 -15.57 -8.43 -12.72
N LEU A 126 -14.85 -7.51 -13.37
CA LEU A 126 -15.42 -6.70 -14.45
C LEU A 126 -15.68 -7.59 -15.68
N SER A 127 -16.92 -7.61 -16.14
CA SER A 127 -17.31 -8.38 -17.33
C SER A 127 -16.55 -7.95 -18.59
N THR A 128 -16.23 -6.66 -18.70
CA THR A 128 -15.41 -6.08 -19.77
C THR A 128 -13.96 -6.58 -19.76
N ARG A 129 -13.50 -7.13 -18.65
CA ARG A 129 -12.12 -7.63 -18.45
C ARG A 129 -12.04 -9.15 -18.45
N LYS A 130 -13.14 -9.83 -18.72
CA LYS A 130 -13.20 -11.30 -18.72
C LYS A 130 -12.10 -11.94 -19.56
N LYS A 131 -11.90 -11.46 -20.80
CA LYS A 131 -10.85 -11.99 -21.71
C LYS A 131 -9.46 -11.85 -21.10
N THR A 132 -9.13 -10.70 -20.50
CA THR A 132 -7.84 -10.47 -19.84
C THR A 132 -7.68 -11.39 -18.62
N ILE A 133 -8.73 -11.59 -17.84
CA ILE A 133 -8.72 -12.49 -16.69
C ILE A 133 -8.47 -13.92 -17.13
N ASP A 134 -9.18 -14.39 -18.14
CA ASP A 134 -9.04 -15.75 -18.67
C ASP A 134 -7.63 -15.99 -19.24
N GLU A 135 -7.06 -14.98 -19.93
CA GLU A 135 -5.67 -15.03 -20.43
C GLU A 135 -4.66 -15.12 -19.27
N LEU A 136 -4.80 -14.26 -18.26
CA LEU A 136 -3.90 -14.26 -17.10
C LEU A 136 -3.97 -15.57 -16.31
N LEU A 137 -5.17 -16.16 -16.16
CA LEU A 137 -5.34 -17.46 -15.54
C LEU A 137 -4.62 -18.57 -16.32
N ALA A 138 -4.73 -18.56 -17.65
CA ALA A 138 -4.05 -19.55 -18.49
C ALA A 138 -2.52 -19.47 -18.38
N TYR A 139 -1.95 -18.26 -18.33
CA TYR A 139 -0.50 -18.09 -18.08
C TYR A 139 -0.10 -18.48 -16.67
N ALA A 140 -0.91 -18.12 -15.68
CA ALA A 140 -0.66 -18.49 -14.29
C ALA A 140 -0.64 -20.00 -14.07
N ASP A 141 -1.48 -20.76 -14.78
CA ASP A 141 -1.55 -22.23 -14.70
C ASP A 141 -0.28 -22.90 -15.28
N GLN A 142 0.46 -22.19 -16.11
CA GLN A 142 1.69 -22.68 -16.74
C GLN A 142 2.96 -22.16 -16.05
N SER A 143 2.82 -21.35 -15.01
CA SER A 143 3.95 -20.65 -14.38
C SER A 143 4.51 -21.42 -13.19
N SER A 144 5.83 -21.28 -12.98
CA SER A 144 6.51 -21.74 -11.76
C SER A 144 6.41 -20.72 -10.62
N ARG A 145 6.18 -19.45 -10.97
CA ARG A 145 6.07 -18.34 -10.00
C ARG A 145 5.26 -17.20 -10.61
N ILE A 146 4.56 -16.45 -9.77
CA ILE A 146 3.85 -15.24 -10.18
C ILE A 146 4.40 -14.06 -9.38
N LEU A 147 4.72 -12.97 -10.09
CA LEU A 147 5.17 -11.70 -9.52
C LEU A 147 4.26 -10.58 -9.99
N LEU A 148 3.80 -9.76 -9.04
CA LEU A 148 2.90 -8.64 -9.25
C LEU A 148 3.75 -7.34 -9.23
N ALA A 149 3.89 -6.72 -10.41
CA ALA A 149 4.79 -5.60 -10.67
C ALA A 149 4.02 -4.33 -11.05
N THR A 150 2.98 -4.01 -10.31
CA THR A 150 2.20 -2.77 -10.47
C THR A 150 2.91 -1.59 -9.80
N ASP A 151 2.45 -0.36 -10.02
CA ASP A 151 3.09 0.84 -9.49
C ASP A 151 3.20 0.84 -7.95
N PRO A 152 4.21 1.52 -7.38
CA PRO A 152 4.46 1.56 -5.95
C PRO A 152 3.55 2.56 -5.21
N ASP A 153 2.28 2.63 -5.58
CA ASP A 153 1.27 3.48 -4.96
C ASP A 153 0.07 2.67 -4.45
N ARG A 154 -0.91 3.33 -3.83
CA ARG A 154 -2.11 2.69 -3.27
C ARG A 154 -2.94 1.99 -4.34
N GLU A 155 -3.01 2.58 -5.53
CA GLU A 155 -3.76 2.04 -6.66
C GLU A 155 -3.11 0.75 -7.16
N GLY A 156 -1.80 0.78 -7.40
CA GLY A 156 -1.04 -0.40 -7.80
C GLY A 156 -1.07 -1.50 -6.74
N GLU A 157 -1.06 -1.17 -5.45
CA GLU A 157 -1.16 -2.15 -4.38
C GLU A 157 -2.54 -2.84 -4.36
N ALA A 158 -3.62 -2.06 -4.56
CA ALA A 158 -4.97 -2.61 -4.68
C ALA A 158 -5.14 -3.46 -5.95
N ILE A 159 -4.55 -3.05 -7.07
CA ILE A 159 -4.54 -3.87 -8.30
C ILE A 159 -3.82 -5.20 -8.04
N SER A 160 -2.66 -5.19 -7.38
CA SER A 160 -1.93 -6.40 -7.00
C SER A 160 -2.77 -7.32 -6.11
N TRP A 161 -3.44 -6.77 -5.09
CA TRP A 161 -4.33 -7.53 -4.22
C TRP A 161 -5.50 -8.15 -4.97
N HIS A 162 -6.13 -7.42 -5.89
CA HIS A 162 -7.18 -7.97 -6.74
C HIS A 162 -6.66 -9.05 -7.69
N LEU A 163 -5.45 -8.91 -8.22
CA LEU A 163 -4.78 -9.92 -9.04
C LEU A 163 -4.48 -11.19 -8.22
N ALA A 164 -3.93 -11.04 -7.03
CA ALA A 164 -3.67 -12.17 -6.12
C ALA A 164 -4.95 -12.94 -5.85
N TYR A 165 -6.06 -12.24 -5.60
CA TYR A 165 -7.38 -12.84 -5.42
C TYR A 165 -7.84 -13.63 -6.66
N ILE A 166 -7.77 -13.05 -7.87
CA ILE A 166 -8.21 -13.69 -9.12
C ILE A 166 -7.35 -14.91 -9.44
N LEU A 167 -6.04 -14.77 -9.28
CA LEU A 167 -5.06 -15.80 -9.64
C LEU A 167 -4.87 -16.86 -8.54
N ASN A 168 -5.57 -16.71 -7.41
CA ASN A 168 -5.44 -17.59 -6.26
C ASN A 168 -3.98 -17.68 -5.74
N VAL A 169 -3.30 -16.54 -5.71
CA VAL A 169 -1.99 -16.37 -5.09
C VAL A 169 -2.21 -15.94 -3.65
N ASP A 170 -1.43 -16.50 -2.73
CA ASP A 170 -1.45 -16.10 -1.33
C ASP A 170 -0.87 -14.67 -1.21
N ASP A 171 -1.66 -13.73 -0.69
CA ASP A 171 -1.29 -12.34 -0.48
C ASP A 171 -0.21 -12.18 0.62
N ALA A 172 -0.09 -13.15 1.52
CA ALA A 172 1.01 -13.24 2.48
C ALA A 172 2.31 -13.76 1.86
N SER A 173 2.28 -14.27 0.62
CA SER A 173 3.48 -14.73 -0.07
C SER A 173 4.30 -13.54 -0.61
N LYS A 174 5.60 -13.77 -0.86
CA LYS A 174 6.48 -12.78 -1.51
C LYS A 174 6.23 -12.76 -3.03
N CYS A 175 5.07 -12.25 -3.42
CA CYS A 175 4.65 -12.14 -4.82
C CYS A 175 4.67 -10.71 -5.38
N ARG A 176 4.95 -9.71 -4.56
CA ARG A 176 4.94 -8.29 -4.93
C ARG A 176 6.34 -7.78 -5.18
N ILE A 177 6.58 -7.15 -6.34
CA ILE A 177 7.80 -6.40 -6.63
C ILE A 177 7.44 -4.95 -6.97
N THR A 178 8.29 -4.02 -6.59
CA THR A 178 8.11 -2.58 -6.83
C THR A 178 9.38 -1.95 -7.33
N PHE A 179 9.27 -1.04 -8.28
CA PHE A 179 10.36 -0.22 -8.80
C PHE A 179 9.81 1.17 -9.13
N ASN A 180 10.62 2.20 -8.92
CA ASN A 180 10.22 3.59 -9.14
C ASN A 180 10.48 4.05 -10.59
N GLU A 181 11.30 3.31 -11.33
CA GLU A 181 11.64 3.57 -12.73
C GLU A 181 11.72 2.27 -13.52
N ILE A 182 11.46 2.37 -14.83
CA ILE A 182 11.50 1.20 -15.72
C ILE A 182 12.88 1.15 -16.41
N THR A 183 13.90 0.87 -15.61
CA THR A 183 15.26 0.56 -16.08
C THR A 183 15.57 -0.92 -15.86
N LYS A 184 16.52 -1.44 -16.63
CA LYS A 184 16.92 -2.85 -16.49
C LYS A 184 17.42 -3.14 -15.08
N THR A 185 18.24 -2.25 -14.53
CA THR A 185 18.81 -2.40 -13.19
C THR A 185 17.71 -2.41 -12.12
N ALA A 186 16.79 -1.41 -12.12
CA ALA A 186 15.72 -1.33 -11.12
C ALA A 186 14.78 -2.54 -11.20
N VAL A 187 14.47 -3.02 -12.39
CA VAL A 187 13.63 -4.22 -12.57
C VAL A 187 14.34 -5.47 -12.07
N THR A 188 15.64 -5.64 -12.36
CA THR A 188 16.42 -6.80 -11.90
C THR A 188 16.53 -6.80 -10.37
N ASP A 189 16.88 -5.67 -9.76
CA ASP A 189 16.95 -5.53 -8.31
C ASP A 189 15.61 -5.86 -7.63
N ALA A 190 14.50 -5.43 -8.22
CA ALA A 190 13.17 -5.73 -7.68
C ALA A 190 12.83 -7.22 -7.73
N LEU A 191 13.33 -7.97 -8.73
CA LEU A 191 13.15 -9.43 -8.80
C LEU A 191 13.87 -10.17 -7.68
N ASP A 192 14.99 -9.65 -7.21
CA ASP A 192 15.78 -10.22 -6.11
C ASP A 192 15.19 -9.89 -4.73
N HIS A 193 14.34 -8.84 -4.64
CA HIS A 193 13.78 -8.34 -3.40
C HIS A 193 12.22 -8.34 -3.39
N PRO A 194 11.57 -9.48 -3.64
CA PRO A 194 10.12 -9.55 -3.61
C PRO A 194 9.60 -9.43 -2.17
N ARG A 195 8.47 -8.75 -2.01
CA ARG A 195 7.78 -8.54 -0.73
C ARG A 195 6.36 -9.09 -0.72
N THR A 196 5.70 -9.03 0.40
CA THR A 196 4.26 -9.26 0.52
C THR A 196 3.47 -8.04 0.06
N ILE A 197 2.19 -8.21 -0.19
CA ILE A 197 1.26 -7.09 -0.45
C ILE A 197 1.10 -6.29 0.85
N ASP A 198 1.17 -4.97 0.74
CA ASP A 198 0.94 -4.04 1.87
C ASP A 198 -0.56 -3.83 2.06
N MET A 199 -1.14 -4.54 3.02
CA MET A 199 -2.56 -4.45 3.31
C MET A 199 -3.00 -3.08 3.84
N ASN A 200 -2.11 -2.29 4.44
CA ASN A 200 -2.45 -0.94 4.87
C ASN A 200 -2.72 -0.02 3.66
N MET A 201 -1.92 -0.17 2.60
CA MET A 201 -2.12 0.56 1.34
C MET A 201 -3.39 0.09 0.62
N VAL A 202 -3.65 -1.22 0.63
CA VAL A 202 -4.89 -1.81 0.09
C VAL A 202 -6.10 -1.25 0.83
N ASP A 203 -6.09 -1.26 2.16
CA ASP A 203 -7.19 -0.77 2.99
C ASP A 203 -7.42 0.74 2.80
N ALA A 204 -6.35 1.53 2.66
CA ALA A 204 -6.45 2.95 2.36
C ALA A 204 -7.11 3.22 1.00
N GLN A 205 -6.79 2.42 -0.02
CA GLN A 205 -7.42 2.51 -1.33
C GLN A 205 -8.89 2.06 -1.28
N GLN A 206 -9.20 0.96 -0.58
CA GLN A 206 -10.56 0.48 -0.38
C GLN A 206 -11.43 1.52 0.33
N ALA A 207 -10.92 2.12 1.41
CA ALA A 207 -11.63 3.17 2.15
C ALA A 207 -11.96 4.36 1.24
N ARG A 208 -10.99 4.82 0.44
CA ARG A 208 -11.23 5.87 -0.55
C ARG A 208 -12.28 5.45 -1.57
N ARG A 209 -12.16 4.25 -2.14
CA ARG A 209 -13.11 3.74 -3.13
C ARG A 209 -14.55 3.65 -2.59
N MET A 210 -14.68 3.28 -1.32
CA MET A 210 -15.98 3.24 -0.64
C MET A 210 -16.54 4.64 -0.41
N LEU A 211 -15.71 5.60 0.03
CA LEU A 211 -16.13 6.99 0.20
C LEU A 211 -16.61 7.61 -1.11
N ASP A 212 -15.85 7.45 -2.19
CA ASP A 212 -16.21 7.94 -3.53
C ASP A 212 -17.54 7.33 -4.05
N ARG A 213 -17.98 6.21 -3.43
CA ARG A 213 -19.24 5.55 -3.79
C ARG A 213 -20.43 6.00 -2.95
N ILE A 214 -20.18 6.42 -1.72
CA ILE A 214 -21.21 6.83 -0.74
C ILE A 214 -21.58 8.31 -0.92
N VAL A 215 -20.61 9.17 -1.28
CA VAL A 215 -20.79 10.62 -1.50
C VAL A 215 -21.21 10.90 -2.93
#